data_695bb1b4814cb1d0fdc00ea999ade0c9
#
_entry.id   695bb1b4814cb1d0fdc00ea999ade0c9
#
_cell.length_a   1.000
_cell.length_b   1.000
_cell.length_c   1.000
_cell.angle_alpha   90.00
_cell.angle_beta   90.00
_cell.angle_gamma   90.00
#
_symmetry.space_group_name_H-M   'P 1'
#
loop_
_entity.id
_entity.type
_entity.pdbx_description
1 polymer ?
#
loop_
_entity_poly.entity_id
_entity_poly.type
_entity_poly.pdbx_seq_one_letter_code
_entity_poly.pdbx_strand_id
1 'polypeptide(L)'
;MTTAIAFLLAATFVISVGGLALLIWALANDQFTLGPGAARTIFADGEVGRIEDPATPAADREQMQRQREDDAITEPGDGEDARSAEQELVFRREADASTRVPVLWWLVSSLFWLATASVLGVVASVKLHVPEWLVSEAALTFGRIRPAHLNTASYGWASMAGVAVGIWLVPRLFKARLVGGHWATLGAAVWNLGVFSGVAAILTGRSDGLEWLEFPWQVDVLLVAGGGLAAVPLILTLLRRRVQHLYVSAWYLIAALVWFPMLFLTANLPNLFSGVEQSMLNWWYAHNVLGLWMTPLGLAAAYYMIPKIVGAPIYSYGLSLIGFWALALFYSQVGLHHLIGGPIPTWAVTLS
;
A
#
# COMPACT_ATOMS: atom_id res chain seq x y z
N MET A 1 -2.30 30.01 -17.99
CA MET A 1 -2.21 28.79 -17.16
C MET A 1 -3.43 28.78 -16.28
N THR A 2 -4.21 27.72 -16.26
CA THR A 2 -5.40 27.65 -15.41
C THR A 2 -5.01 27.60 -13.92
N THR A 3 -5.89 28.06 -13.05
CA THR A 3 -5.65 28.05 -11.58
C THR A 3 -5.41 26.64 -11.07
N ALA A 4 -6.15 25.64 -11.58
CA ALA A 4 -5.95 24.24 -11.23
C ALA A 4 -4.57 23.73 -11.61
N ILE A 5 -4.05 24.04 -12.80
CA ILE A 5 -2.70 23.62 -13.19
C ILE A 5 -1.64 24.23 -12.27
N ALA A 6 -1.77 25.52 -11.93
CA ALA A 6 -0.85 26.16 -10.99
C ALA A 6 -0.89 25.49 -9.61
N PHE A 7 -2.08 25.16 -9.12
CA PHE A 7 -2.29 24.46 -7.86
C PHE A 7 -1.67 23.05 -7.90
N LEU A 8 -1.93 22.28 -8.96
CA LEU A 8 -1.37 20.95 -9.12
C LEU A 8 0.16 20.96 -9.21
N LEU A 9 0.75 21.92 -9.94
CA LEU A 9 2.19 22.10 -9.98
C LEU A 9 2.77 22.44 -8.60
N ALA A 10 2.08 23.25 -7.82
CA ALA A 10 2.49 23.55 -6.45
C ALA A 10 2.39 22.31 -5.54
N ALA A 11 1.30 21.55 -5.61
CA ALA A 11 1.12 20.30 -4.84
C ALA A 11 2.19 19.25 -5.21
N THR A 12 2.43 19.04 -6.49
CA THR A 12 3.48 18.11 -6.97
C THR A 12 4.87 18.57 -6.56
N PHE A 13 5.14 19.87 -6.63
CA PHE A 13 6.41 20.46 -6.17
C PHE A 13 6.64 20.19 -4.68
N VAL A 14 5.63 20.38 -3.84
CA VAL A 14 5.71 20.06 -2.39
C VAL A 14 6.03 18.60 -2.15
N ILE A 15 5.36 17.69 -2.87
CA ILE A 15 5.62 16.25 -2.76
C ILE A 15 7.05 15.91 -3.19
N SER A 16 7.50 16.46 -4.32
CA SER A 16 8.86 16.22 -4.86
C SER A 16 9.96 16.81 -3.96
N VAL A 17 9.75 18.01 -3.41
CA VAL A 17 10.68 18.62 -2.43
C VAL A 17 10.74 17.80 -1.14
N GLY A 18 9.60 17.28 -0.67
CA GLY A 18 9.56 16.33 0.45
C GLY A 18 10.36 15.06 0.15
N GLY A 19 10.21 14.51 -1.06
CA GLY A 19 11.01 13.39 -1.55
C GLY A 19 12.51 13.70 -1.58
N LEU A 20 12.88 14.89 -2.10
CA LEU A 20 14.28 15.33 -2.12
C LEU A 20 14.86 15.52 -0.71
N ALA A 21 14.12 16.11 0.21
CA ALA A 21 14.53 16.26 1.60
C ALA A 21 14.76 14.89 2.26
N LEU A 22 13.89 13.93 1.98
CA LEU A 22 14.02 12.56 2.45
C LEU A 22 15.23 11.86 1.82
N LEU A 23 15.53 12.10 0.53
CA LEU A 23 16.73 11.58 -0.13
C LEU A 23 18.00 12.15 0.50
N ILE A 24 18.05 13.46 0.76
CA ILE A 24 19.18 14.11 1.44
C ILE A 24 19.35 13.52 2.84
N TRP A 25 18.27 13.33 3.57
CA TRP A 25 18.33 12.64 4.87
C TRP A 25 18.86 11.22 4.75
N ALA A 26 18.43 10.45 3.75
CA ALA A 26 18.89 9.08 3.53
C ALA A 26 20.39 9.01 3.21
N LEU A 27 20.90 9.95 2.42
CA LEU A 27 22.33 10.09 2.13
C LEU A 27 23.12 10.47 3.40
N ALA A 28 22.61 11.41 4.19
CA ALA A 28 23.25 11.86 5.42
C ALA A 28 23.22 10.83 6.57
N ASN A 29 22.34 9.82 6.49
CA ASN A 29 22.18 8.77 7.51
C ASN A 29 22.57 7.37 7.01
N ASP A 30 23.52 7.32 6.09
CA ASP A 30 24.18 6.09 5.62
C ASP A 30 23.23 5.00 5.08
N GLN A 31 22.04 5.40 4.56
CA GLN A 31 21.06 4.43 4.06
C GLN A 31 21.50 3.70 2.77
N PHE A 32 22.57 4.16 2.13
CA PHE A 32 23.12 3.58 0.90
C PHE A 32 24.44 2.83 1.12
N THR A 33 25.01 2.84 2.32
CA THR A 33 26.37 2.33 2.60
C THR A 33 26.47 0.81 2.56
N LEU A 34 25.38 0.08 2.87
CA LEU A 34 25.42 -1.39 2.90
C LEU A 34 25.56 -2.03 1.50
N GLY A 35 25.33 -1.27 0.43
CA GLY A 35 25.43 -1.77 -0.93
C GLY A 35 24.60 -3.06 -1.15
N PRO A 36 25.19 -4.11 -1.77
CA PRO A 36 24.50 -5.39 -1.97
C PRO A 36 24.11 -6.12 -0.68
N GLY A 37 24.81 -5.87 0.43
CA GLY A 37 24.51 -6.44 1.75
C GLY A 37 23.13 -6.05 2.26
N ALA A 38 22.64 -4.87 1.88
CA ALA A 38 21.31 -4.39 2.23
C ALA A 38 20.18 -5.34 1.79
N ALA A 39 20.35 -6.05 0.68
CA ALA A 39 19.38 -7.03 0.19
C ALA A 39 19.19 -8.23 1.14
N ARG A 40 20.15 -8.51 2.01
CA ARG A 40 20.13 -9.62 2.96
C ARG A 40 19.56 -9.26 4.33
N THR A 41 19.33 -7.99 4.63
CA THR A 41 18.92 -7.53 5.97
C THR A 41 17.56 -8.06 6.45
N ILE A 42 16.72 -8.55 5.54
CA ILE A 42 15.44 -9.18 5.88
C ILE A 42 15.57 -10.68 6.22
N PHE A 43 16.70 -11.31 5.93
CA PHE A 43 16.94 -12.73 6.20
C PHE A 43 17.61 -12.92 7.57
N ALA A 44 17.23 -14.01 8.23
CA ALA A 44 18.00 -14.52 9.36
C ALA A 44 19.20 -15.37 8.86
N ASP A 45 20.14 -15.65 9.75
CA ASP A 45 21.25 -16.52 9.46
C ASP A 45 20.76 -17.90 9.02
N GLY A 46 21.32 -18.44 7.96
CA GLY A 46 20.91 -19.71 7.36
C GLY A 46 19.55 -19.72 6.65
N GLU A 47 18.87 -18.58 6.50
CA GLU A 47 17.57 -18.51 5.80
C GLU A 47 17.74 -18.37 4.27
N VAL A 48 18.86 -17.83 3.79
CA VAL A 48 19.16 -17.72 2.36
C VAL A 48 19.45 -19.12 1.80
N GLY A 49 18.85 -19.44 0.65
CA GLY A 49 18.94 -20.77 0.01
C GLY A 49 17.87 -21.76 0.46
N ARG A 50 17.00 -21.40 1.40
CA ARG A 50 15.81 -22.20 1.73
C ARG A 50 14.70 -21.85 0.74
N ILE A 51 14.47 -22.74 -0.21
CA ILE A 51 13.31 -22.65 -1.12
C ILE A 51 12.15 -23.33 -0.40
N GLU A 52 11.22 -22.53 0.12
CA GLU A 52 9.94 -23.01 0.62
C GLU A 52 8.95 -23.05 -0.57
N ASP A 53 9.13 -24.03 -1.47
CA ASP A 53 8.12 -24.30 -2.49
C ASP A 53 7.02 -25.17 -1.89
N PRO A 54 5.77 -24.66 -1.75
CA PRO A 54 4.64 -25.46 -1.26
C PRO A 54 4.33 -26.67 -2.14
N ALA A 55 4.73 -26.62 -3.42
CA ALA A 55 4.54 -27.70 -4.38
C ALA A 55 5.63 -28.79 -4.28
N THR A 56 6.72 -28.57 -3.53
CA THR A 56 7.77 -29.54 -3.35
C THR A 56 7.20 -30.78 -2.64
N PRO A 57 7.32 -32.00 -3.23
CA PRO A 57 6.85 -33.24 -2.60
C PRO A 57 7.42 -33.42 -1.19
N ALA A 58 6.63 -34.00 -0.29
CA ALA A 58 7.05 -34.20 1.11
C ALA A 58 8.35 -35.00 1.23
N ALA A 59 8.55 -36.01 0.35
CA ALA A 59 9.77 -36.81 0.30
C ALA A 59 11.02 -35.95 -0.04
N ASP A 60 10.89 -35.04 -0.97
CA ASP A 60 12.00 -34.17 -1.38
C ASP A 60 12.32 -33.16 -0.27
N ARG A 61 11.29 -32.65 0.44
CA ARG A 61 11.48 -31.79 1.62
C ARG A 61 12.24 -32.52 2.74
N GLU A 62 11.89 -33.78 3.03
CA GLU A 62 12.60 -34.57 4.03
C GLU A 62 14.05 -34.86 3.60
N GLN A 63 14.28 -35.14 2.31
CA GLN A 63 15.63 -35.37 1.80
C GLN A 63 16.48 -34.08 1.86
N MET A 64 15.94 -32.92 1.48
CA MET A 64 16.59 -31.63 1.63
C MET A 64 16.88 -31.31 3.09
N GLN A 65 16.00 -31.68 4.00
CA GLN A 65 16.17 -31.46 5.43
C GLN A 65 17.28 -32.35 6.01
N ARG A 66 17.33 -33.61 5.64
CA ARG A 66 18.43 -34.55 6.03
C ARG A 66 19.77 -34.06 5.49
N GLN A 67 19.83 -33.63 4.25
CA GLN A 67 21.05 -33.12 3.63
C GLN A 67 21.58 -31.87 4.35
N ARG A 68 20.68 -31.02 4.81
CA ARG A 68 21.02 -29.83 5.62
C ARG A 68 21.48 -30.17 7.03
N GLU A 69 20.89 -31.18 7.62
CA GLU A 69 21.32 -31.72 8.93
C GLU A 69 22.74 -32.34 8.82
N ASP A 70 23.02 -33.06 7.72
CA ASP A 70 24.34 -33.60 7.44
C ASP A 70 25.38 -32.53 7.12
N ASP A 71 25.01 -31.48 6.36
CA ASP A 71 25.87 -30.33 6.07
C ASP A 71 26.16 -29.49 7.34
N ALA A 72 25.16 -29.33 8.24
CA ALA A 72 25.33 -28.67 9.52
C ALA A 72 26.20 -29.45 10.52
N ILE A 73 26.30 -30.75 10.38
CA ILE A 73 27.19 -31.58 11.19
C ILE A 73 28.63 -31.49 10.67
N THR A 74 28.82 -31.23 9.38
CA THR A 74 30.12 -31.12 8.72
C THR A 74 30.77 -29.73 8.83
N GLU A 75 29.96 -28.69 8.96
CA GLU A 75 30.42 -27.34 9.30
C GLU A 75 29.84 -26.98 10.68
N PRO A 76 30.63 -27.07 11.78
CA PRO A 76 30.18 -26.53 13.06
C PRO A 76 30.07 -25.02 12.93
N GLY A 77 28.89 -24.53 12.56
CA GLY A 77 28.51 -23.13 12.69
C GLY A 77 28.76 -22.72 14.14
N ASP A 78 29.55 -21.69 14.35
CA ASP A 78 29.87 -21.17 15.66
C ASP A 78 28.57 -21.02 16.46
N GLY A 79 28.57 -21.46 17.72
CA GLY A 79 27.35 -21.45 18.56
C GLY A 79 26.74 -20.04 18.74
N GLU A 80 27.36 -19.01 18.19
CA GLU A 80 26.85 -17.63 18.04
C GLU A 80 25.82 -17.54 16.91
N ASP A 81 26.01 -18.19 15.75
CA ASP A 81 25.07 -18.16 14.63
C ASP A 81 23.75 -18.86 14.97
N ALA A 82 23.82 -19.99 15.68
CA ALA A 82 22.63 -20.70 16.13
C ALA A 82 21.82 -19.87 17.16
N ARG A 83 22.50 -19.17 18.06
CA ARG A 83 21.88 -18.29 19.05
C ARG A 83 21.24 -17.06 18.39
N SER A 84 21.88 -16.47 17.38
CA SER A 84 21.36 -15.32 16.64
C SER A 84 20.09 -15.68 15.86
N ALA A 85 20.07 -16.87 15.21
CA ALA A 85 18.92 -17.38 14.51
C ALA A 85 17.74 -17.65 15.46
N GLU A 86 17.99 -18.24 16.64
CA GLU A 86 16.96 -18.48 17.65
C GLU A 86 16.38 -17.16 18.20
N GLN A 87 17.23 -16.16 18.48
CA GLN A 87 16.80 -14.84 18.92
C GLN A 87 15.92 -14.15 17.87
N GLU A 88 16.27 -14.26 16.59
CA GLU A 88 15.48 -13.70 15.51
C GLU A 88 14.11 -14.38 15.40
N LEU A 89 14.02 -15.71 15.58
CA LEU A 89 12.75 -16.44 15.58
C LEU A 89 11.86 -16.02 16.77
N VAL A 90 12.43 -15.89 17.97
CA VAL A 90 11.71 -15.41 19.14
C VAL A 90 11.16 -14.00 18.88
N PHE A 91 12.00 -13.12 18.36
CA PHE A 91 11.60 -11.76 18.01
C PHE A 91 10.47 -11.73 16.98
N ARG A 92 10.55 -12.54 15.90
CA ARG A 92 9.48 -12.63 14.90
C ARG A 92 8.15 -13.09 15.48
N ARG A 93 8.18 -14.08 16.38
CA ARG A 93 6.96 -14.53 17.11
C ARG A 93 6.35 -13.41 17.95
N GLU A 94 7.17 -12.61 18.64
CA GLU A 94 6.70 -11.48 19.42
C GLU A 94 6.13 -10.36 18.53
N ALA A 95 6.79 -10.07 17.42
CA ALA A 95 6.30 -9.10 16.43
C ALA A 95 4.93 -9.54 15.89
N ASP A 96 4.80 -10.79 15.46
CA ASP A 96 3.53 -11.34 14.96
C ASP A 96 2.43 -11.36 16.03
N ALA A 97 2.76 -11.73 17.26
CA ALA A 97 1.81 -11.69 18.35
C ALA A 97 1.28 -10.28 18.61
N SER A 98 2.14 -9.25 18.46
CA SER A 98 1.76 -7.85 18.65
C SER A 98 0.85 -7.30 17.55
N THR A 99 0.88 -7.90 16.35
CA THR A 99 0.11 -7.47 15.18
C THR A 99 -1.13 -8.31 14.91
N ARG A 100 -1.26 -9.46 15.54
CA ARG A 100 -2.28 -10.47 15.23
C ARG A 100 -3.69 -9.90 15.17
N VAL A 101 -4.10 -9.15 16.18
CA VAL A 101 -5.47 -8.62 16.25
C VAL A 101 -5.73 -7.57 15.17
N PRO A 102 -4.95 -6.48 15.04
CA PRO A 102 -5.21 -5.51 13.99
C PRO A 102 -5.08 -6.11 12.58
N VAL A 103 -4.10 -6.97 12.32
CA VAL A 103 -3.96 -7.64 11.01
C VAL A 103 -5.21 -8.45 10.66
N LEU A 104 -5.75 -9.23 11.61
CA LEU A 104 -6.97 -10.00 11.38
C LEU A 104 -8.16 -9.10 11.05
N TRP A 105 -8.34 -7.99 11.76
CA TRP A 105 -9.43 -7.05 11.48
C TRP A 105 -9.33 -6.44 10.07
N TRP A 106 -8.15 -5.93 9.70
CA TRP A 106 -7.93 -5.34 8.37
C TRP A 106 -8.04 -6.40 7.26
N LEU A 107 -7.44 -7.57 7.44
CA LEU A 107 -7.40 -8.62 6.41
C LEU A 107 -8.77 -9.27 6.20
N VAL A 108 -9.48 -9.65 7.27
CA VAL A 108 -10.82 -10.27 7.15
C VAL A 108 -11.80 -9.28 6.52
N SER A 109 -11.74 -8.00 6.93
CA SER A 109 -12.55 -6.95 6.29
C SER A 109 -12.22 -6.81 4.81
N SER A 110 -10.93 -6.83 4.44
CA SER A 110 -10.55 -6.74 3.02
C SER A 110 -11.10 -7.90 2.19
N LEU A 111 -11.11 -9.11 2.72
CA LEU A 111 -11.68 -10.28 2.04
C LEU A 111 -13.20 -10.18 1.90
N PHE A 112 -13.88 -9.66 2.92
CA PHE A 112 -15.33 -9.37 2.82
C PHE A 112 -15.60 -8.35 1.72
N TRP A 113 -14.82 -7.26 1.66
CA TRP A 113 -14.98 -6.24 0.63
C TRP A 113 -14.55 -6.74 -0.75
N LEU A 114 -13.58 -7.63 -0.87
CA LEU A 114 -13.24 -8.30 -2.13
C LEU A 114 -14.43 -9.07 -2.68
N ALA A 115 -15.08 -9.88 -1.86
CA ALA A 115 -16.26 -10.62 -2.26
C ALA A 115 -17.41 -9.67 -2.69
N THR A 116 -17.65 -8.62 -1.91
CA THR A 116 -18.65 -7.59 -2.22
C THR A 116 -18.34 -6.88 -3.53
N ALA A 117 -17.08 -6.44 -3.71
CA ALA A 117 -16.64 -5.80 -4.95
C ALA A 117 -16.81 -6.73 -6.15
N SER A 118 -16.47 -8.01 -6.01
CA SER A 118 -16.63 -9.00 -7.08
C SER A 118 -18.08 -9.17 -7.50
N VAL A 119 -19.01 -9.24 -6.56
CA VAL A 119 -20.46 -9.30 -6.85
C VAL A 119 -20.91 -8.04 -7.59
N LEU A 120 -20.55 -6.85 -7.09
CA LEU A 120 -20.90 -5.58 -7.74
C LEU A 120 -20.30 -5.48 -9.15
N GLY A 121 -19.05 -5.98 -9.32
CA GLY A 121 -18.37 -6.03 -10.62
C GLY A 121 -19.05 -6.95 -11.62
N VAL A 122 -19.51 -8.12 -11.19
CA VAL A 122 -20.30 -9.04 -12.04
C VAL A 122 -21.62 -8.37 -12.46
N VAL A 123 -22.34 -7.73 -11.53
CA VAL A 123 -23.57 -7.00 -11.85
C VAL A 123 -23.29 -5.87 -12.87
N ALA A 124 -22.25 -5.08 -12.66
CA ALA A 124 -21.85 -4.03 -13.59
C ALA A 124 -21.51 -4.60 -14.99
N SER A 125 -20.76 -5.71 -15.04
CA SER A 125 -20.41 -6.38 -16.30
C SER A 125 -21.62 -6.90 -17.07
N VAL A 126 -22.57 -7.56 -16.39
CA VAL A 126 -23.81 -8.02 -17.02
C VAL A 126 -24.61 -6.84 -17.59
N LYS A 127 -24.67 -5.72 -16.87
CA LYS A 127 -25.39 -4.52 -17.34
C LYS A 127 -24.78 -3.86 -18.58
N LEU A 128 -23.50 -4.08 -18.87
CA LEU A 128 -22.90 -3.63 -20.14
C LEU A 128 -23.45 -4.41 -21.34
N HIS A 129 -23.86 -5.66 -21.14
CA HIS A 129 -24.39 -6.52 -22.19
C HIS A 129 -25.93 -6.52 -22.24
N VAL A 130 -26.57 -6.40 -21.07
CA VAL A 130 -28.02 -6.42 -20.91
C VAL A 130 -28.44 -5.20 -20.07
N PRO A 131 -28.45 -3.99 -20.65
CA PRO A 131 -28.75 -2.75 -19.91
C PRO A 131 -30.10 -2.76 -19.18
N GLU A 132 -31.11 -3.43 -19.75
CA GLU A 132 -32.47 -3.52 -19.21
C GLU A 132 -32.58 -4.42 -17.97
N TRP A 133 -31.60 -5.27 -17.71
CA TRP A 133 -31.62 -6.16 -16.56
C TRP A 133 -31.61 -5.36 -15.25
N LEU A 134 -32.59 -5.60 -14.37
CA LEU A 134 -32.79 -4.90 -13.11
C LEU A 134 -32.90 -3.36 -13.24
N VAL A 135 -33.44 -2.86 -14.36
CA VAL A 135 -33.53 -1.40 -14.62
C VAL A 135 -34.55 -0.70 -13.71
N SER A 136 -35.56 -1.44 -13.21
CA SER A 136 -36.57 -0.91 -12.28
C SER A 136 -35.99 -0.53 -10.91
N GLU A 137 -34.87 -1.13 -10.54
CA GLU A 137 -34.21 -0.92 -9.26
C GLU A 137 -33.14 0.19 -9.35
N ALA A 138 -33.49 1.38 -8.88
CA ALA A 138 -32.62 2.55 -8.97
C ALA A 138 -31.21 2.31 -8.37
N ALA A 139 -31.10 1.56 -7.27
CA ALA A 139 -29.82 1.21 -6.65
C ALA A 139 -28.94 0.33 -7.55
N LEU A 140 -29.53 -0.42 -8.47
CA LEU A 140 -28.87 -1.37 -9.34
C LEU A 140 -28.63 -0.82 -10.76
N THR A 141 -28.81 0.48 -10.99
CA THR A 141 -28.43 1.11 -12.25
C THR A 141 -26.90 1.06 -12.44
N PHE A 142 -26.44 0.98 -13.69
CA PHE A 142 -24.98 0.92 -14.00
C PHE A 142 -24.22 2.10 -13.39
N GLY A 143 -24.79 3.32 -13.44
CA GLY A 143 -24.20 4.53 -12.90
C GLY A 143 -24.04 4.54 -11.37
N ARG A 144 -24.67 3.62 -10.64
CA ARG A 144 -24.48 3.42 -9.19
C ARG A 144 -23.64 2.19 -8.88
N ILE A 145 -23.89 1.08 -9.58
CA ILE A 145 -23.17 -0.18 -9.33
C ILE A 145 -21.69 -0.07 -9.71
N ARG A 146 -21.36 0.55 -10.86
CA ARG A 146 -19.95 0.69 -11.27
C ARG A 146 -19.12 1.51 -10.26
N PRO A 147 -19.53 2.71 -9.84
CA PRO A 147 -18.82 3.44 -8.80
C PRO A 147 -18.77 2.68 -7.46
N ALA A 148 -19.86 2.04 -7.04
CA ALA A 148 -19.87 1.23 -5.84
C ALA A 148 -18.85 0.08 -5.92
N HIS A 149 -18.77 -0.63 -7.07
CA HIS A 149 -17.74 -1.64 -7.31
C HIS A 149 -16.32 -1.06 -7.20
N LEU A 150 -16.02 0.04 -7.87
CA LEU A 150 -14.68 0.64 -7.89
C LEU A 150 -14.22 1.08 -6.50
N ASN A 151 -15.10 1.79 -5.77
CA ASN A 151 -14.74 2.25 -4.42
C ASN A 151 -14.63 1.09 -3.41
N THR A 152 -15.49 0.07 -3.55
CA THR A 152 -15.38 -1.15 -2.73
C THR A 152 -14.08 -1.90 -3.01
N ALA A 153 -13.67 -2.02 -4.28
CA ALA A 153 -12.43 -2.65 -4.67
C ALA A 153 -11.20 -1.84 -4.17
N SER A 154 -11.24 -0.52 -4.29
CA SER A 154 -10.11 0.35 -3.96
C SER A 154 -9.94 0.54 -2.46
N TYR A 155 -10.98 1.05 -1.79
CA TYR A 155 -10.90 1.40 -0.37
C TYR A 155 -11.27 0.24 0.55
N GLY A 156 -12.20 -0.62 0.13
CA GLY A 156 -12.59 -1.79 0.89
C GLY A 156 -11.58 -2.92 0.81
N TRP A 157 -11.22 -3.34 -0.40
CA TRP A 157 -10.30 -4.47 -0.58
C TRP A 157 -8.84 -4.04 -0.62
N ALA A 158 -8.39 -3.38 -1.68
CA ALA A 158 -6.97 -3.18 -1.94
C ALA A 158 -6.27 -2.35 -0.85
N SER A 159 -6.90 -1.25 -0.39
CA SER A 159 -6.36 -0.42 0.68
C SER A 159 -6.30 -1.18 2.00
N MET A 160 -7.37 -1.90 2.39
CA MET A 160 -7.38 -2.64 3.66
C MET A 160 -6.41 -3.82 3.65
N ALA A 161 -6.27 -4.53 2.52
CA ALA A 161 -5.26 -5.58 2.37
C ALA A 161 -3.84 -5.01 2.48
N GLY A 162 -3.55 -3.90 1.79
CA GLY A 162 -2.26 -3.23 1.85
C GLY A 162 -1.90 -2.74 3.26
N VAL A 163 -2.86 -2.14 3.97
CA VAL A 163 -2.69 -1.72 5.37
C VAL A 163 -2.47 -2.91 6.29
N ALA A 164 -3.20 -4.03 6.11
CA ALA A 164 -2.98 -5.26 6.89
C ALA A 164 -1.55 -5.77 6.73
N VAL A 165 -1.06 -5.84 5.49
CA VAL A 165 0.32 -6.23 5.18
C VAL A 165 1.31 -5.24 5.80
N GLY A 166 1.06 -3.93 5.70
CA GLY A 166 1.89 -2.90 6.33
C GLY A 166 2.00 -3.04 7.85
N ILE A 167 0.87 -3.30 8.53
CA ILE A 167 0.83 -3.55 9.99
C ILE A 167 1.66 -4.78 10.36
N TRP A 168 1.64 -5.83 9.56
CA TRP A 168 2.43 -7.04 9.78
C TRP A 168 3.92 -6.83 9.47
N LEU A 169 4.25 -6.11 8.39
CA LEU A 169 5.63 -5.91 7.95
C LEU A 169 6.42 -4.94 8.84
N VAL A 170 5.80 -3.85 9.29
CA VAL A 170 6.49 -2.76 10.01
C VAL A 170 7.26 -3.25 11.24
N PRO A 171 6.67 -4.04 12.16
CA PRO A 171 7.41 -4.58 13.30
C PRO A 171 8.58 -5.48 12.88
N ARG A 172 8.42 -6.29 11.86
CA ARG A 172 9.44 -7.19 11.34
C ARG A 172 10.62 -6.42 10.74
N LEU A 173 10.34 -5.41 9.90
CA LEU A 173 11.36 -4.58 9.26
C LEU A 173 12.14 -3.71 10.26
N PHE A 174 11.47 -3.25 11.31
CA PHE A 174 12.07 -2.33 12.29
C PHE A 174 12.60 -3.03 13.55
N LYS A 175 12.48 -4.35 13.62
CA LYS A 175 12.84 -5.17 14.78
C LYS A 175 12.27 -4.60 16.09
N ALA A 176 10.99 -4.21 16.06
CA ALA A 176 10.26 -3.61 17.17
C ALA A 176 8.84 -4.15 17.22
N ARG A 177 8.27 -4.35 18.43
CA ARG A 177 6.85 -4.73 18.57
C ARG A 177 5.95 -3.58 18.13
N LEU A 178 4.78 -3.90 17.60
CA LEU A 178 3.79 -2.88 17.21
C LEU A 178 3.38 -2.04 18.43
N VAL A 179 3.50 -0.74 18.30
CA VAL A 179 3.15 0.23 19.36
C VAL A 179 1.69 0.64 19.17
N GLY A 180 0.86 0.44 20.20
CA GLY A 180 -0.52 0.92 20.16
C GLY A 180 -1.41 0.18 19.15
N GLY A 181 -1.26 -1.14 19.00
CA GLY A 181 -2.01 -1.95 18.03
C GLY A 181 -3.54 -1.82 18.16
N HIS A 182 -4.07 -1.46 19.35
CA HIS A 182 -5.50 -1.19 19.55
C HIS A 182 -6.00 0.00 18.73
N TRP A 183 -5.17 1.01 18.50
CA TRP A 183 -5.52 2.12 17.60
C TRP A 183 -5.64 1.66 16.15
N ALA A 184 -4.75 0.78 15.68
CA ALA A 184 -4.88 0.19 14.36
C ALA A 184 -6.15 -0.66 14.22
N THR A 185 -6.56 -1.37 15.29
CA THR A 185 -7.83 -2.12 15.32
C THR A 185 -9.04 -1.18 15.26
N LEU A 186 -9.03 -0.10 16.05
CA LEU A 186 -10.07 0.93 15.97
C LEU A 186 -10.12 1.57 14.60
N GLY A 187 -8.94 1.81 13.99
CA GLY A 187 -8.82 2.32 12.62
C GLY A 187 -9.54 1.43 11.61
N ALA A 188 -9.42 0.10 11.74
CA ALA A 188 -10.16 -0.83 10.88
C ALA A 188 -11.68 -0.68 11.02
N ALA A 189 -12.19 -0.52 12.24
CA ALA A 189 -13.62 -0.34 12.48
C ALA A 189 -14.14 0.97 11.86
N VAL A 190 -13.41 2.08 12.06
CA VAL A 190 -13.77 3.40 11.50
C VAL A 190 -13.69 3.39 9.98
N TRP A 191 -12.66 2.78 9.42
CA TRP A 191 -12.49 2.65 7.96
C TRP A 191 -13.62 1.82 7.34
N ASN A 192 -13.98 0.68 7.96
CA ASN A 192 -15.11 -0.15 7.50
C ASN A 192 -16.43 0.62 7.54
N LEU A 193 -16.66 1.42 8.59
CA LEU A 193 -17.84 2.29 8.67
C LEU A 193 -17.86 3.29 7.52
N GLY A 194 -16.71 3.88 7.19
CA GLY A 194 -16.54 4.76 6.03
C GLY A 194 -16.90 4.05 4.73
N VAL A 195 -16.28 2.91 4.42
CA VAL A 195 -16.54 2.15 3.19
C VAL A 195 -18.00 1.74 3.11
N PHE A 196 -18.59 1.20 4.19
CA PHE A 196 -20.00 0.81 4.22
C PHE A 196 -20.93 2.00 3.95
N SER A 197 -20.71 3.12 4.63
CA SER A 197 -21.51 4.33 4.47
C SER A 197 -21.37 4.92 3.07
N GLY A 198 -20.15 4.89 2.51
CA GLY A 198 -19.87 5.38 1.16
C GLY A 198 -20.55 4.55 0.08
N VAL A 199 -20.45 3.23 0.16
CA VAL A 199 -21.10 2.32 -0.76
C VAL A 199 -22.63 2.47 -0.68
N ALA A 200 -23.18 2.56 0.53
CA ALA A 200 -24.61 2.80 0.74
C ALA A 200 -25.04 4.17 0.17
N ALA A 201 -24.22 5.21 0.33
CA ALA A 201 -24.48 6.53 -0.23
C ALA A 201 -24.53 6.48 -1.77
N ILE A 202 -23.56 5.86 -2.43
CA ILE A 202 -23.55 5.69 -3.90
C ILE A 202 -24.82 4.93 -4.37
N LEU A 203 -25.14 3.81 -3.74
CA LEU A 203 -26.29 2.99 -4.12
C LEU A 203 -27.63 3.70 -3.91
N THR A 204 -27.71 4.62 -2.95
CA THR A 204 -28.89 5.46 -2.72
C THR A 204 -28.90 6.76 -3.54
N GLY A 205 -27.88 6.98 -4.39
CA GLY A 205 -27.78 8.12 -5.30
C GLY A 205 -27.15 9.37 -4.70
N ARG A 206 -26.44 9.23 -3.57
CA ARG A 206 -25.64 10.30 -2.97
C ARG A 206 -24.18 10.03 -3.32
N SER A 207 -23.73 10.60 -4.43
CA SER A 207 -22.36 10.46 -4.93
C SER A 207 -21.84 11.81 -5.37
N ASP A 208 -20.57 12.10 -5.12
CA ASP A 208 -19.93 13.33 -5.58
C ASP A 208 -19.60 13.28 -7.09
N GLY A 209 -19.72 12.09 -7.72
CA GLY A 209 -19.62 11.92 -9.16
C GLY A 209 -18.20 12.10 -9.72
N LEU A 210 -17.19 12.11 -8.86
CA LEU A 210 -15.78 12.22 -9.22
C LEU A 210 -15.15 10.82 -9.24
N GLU A 211 -14.51 10.44 -10.34
CA GLU A 211 -13.90 9.11 -10.50
C GLU A 211 -12.90 8.83 -9.36
N TRP A 212 -13.06 7.71 -8.64
CA TRP A 212 -12.29 7.30 -7.47
C TRP A 212 -12.47 8.18 -6.20
N LEU A 213 -13.39 9.15 -6.25
CA LEU A 213 -13.80 10.05 -5.17
C LEU A 213 -15.32 10.18 -5.14
N GLU A 214 -16.03 9.07 -5.41
CA GLU A 214 -17.49 9.10 -5.48
C GLU A 214 -18.15 9.11 -4.10
N PHE A 215 -17.42 8.84 -3.03
CA PHE A 215 -17.94 8.96 -1.67
C PHE A 215 -18.25 10.42 -1.34
N PRO A 216 -19.36 10.71 -0.64
CA PRO A 216 -19.58 12.05 -0.11
C PRO A 216 -18.48 12.45 0.88
N TRP A 217 -18.07 13.71 0.89
CA TRP A 217 -16.96 14.20 1.72
C TRP A 217 -17.10 13.86 3.23
N GLN A 218 -18.34 13.73 3.74
CA GLN A 218 -18.59 13.32 5.14
C GLN A 218 -18.07 11.89 5.42
N VAL A 219 -18.13 11.03 4.42
CA VAL A 219 -17.60 9.67 4.49
C VAL A 219 -16.08 9.69 4.42
N ASP A 220 -15.52 10.58 3.61
CA ASP A 220 -14.07 10.72 3.46
C ASP A 220 -13.39 11.10 4.78
N VAL A 221 -14.07 11.85 5.64
CA VAL A 221 -13.60 12.12 7.01
C VAL A 221 -13.39 10.83 7.81
N LEU A 222 -14.27 9.83 7.63
CA LEU A 222 -14.12 8.52 8.29
C LEU A 222 -12.91 7.75 7.75
N LEU A 223 -12.66 7.81 6.43
CA LEU A 223 -11.48 7.18 5.84
C LEU A 223 -10.19 7.85 6.33
N VAL A 224 -10.14 9.18 6.39
CA VAL A 224 -9.00 9.92 6.94
C VAL A 224 -8.77 9.56 8.41
N ALA A 225 -9.83 9.53 9.22
CA ALA A 225 -9.73 9.17 10.63
C ALA A 225 -9.27 7.72 10.81
N GLY A 226 -9.88 6.77 10.10
CA GLY A 226 -9.51 5.34 10.15
C GLY A 226 -8.08 5.09 9.69
N GLY A 227 -7.67 5.74 8.58
CA GLY A 227 -6.29 5.69 8.08
C GLY A 227 -5.29 6.31 9.04
N GLY A 228 -5.60 7.45 9.64
CA GLY A 228 -4.78 8.08 10.67
C GLY A 228 -4.59 7.21 11.91
N LEU A 229 -5.68 6.58 12.39
CA LEU A 229 -5.62 5.62 13.50
C LEU A 229 -4.76 4.39 13.19
N ALA A 230 -4.68 3.96 11.93
CA ALA A 230 -3.78 2.89 11.50
C ALA A 230 -2.34 3.39 11.31
N ALA A 231 -2.14 4.60 10.77
CA ALA A 231 -0.82 5.15 10.48
C ALA A 231 -0.04 5.51 11.75
N VAL A 232 -0.69 6.05 12.78
CA VAL A 232 -0.05 6.45 14.04
C VAL A 232 0.73 5.30 14.70
N PRO A 233 0.16 4.10 14.91
CA PRO A 233 0.92 2.95 15.42
C PRO A 233 2.13 2.59 14.58
N LEU A 234 2.04 2.68 13.26
CA LEU A 234 3.14 2.37 12.33
C LEU A 234 4.27 3.38 12.46
N ILE A 235 3.94 4.68 12.51
CA ILE A 235 4.91 5.75 12.72
C ILE A 235 5.58 5.63 14.10
N LEU A 236 4.81 5.37 15.16
CA LEU A 236 5.37 5.18 16.50
C LEU A 236 6.29 3.95 16.56
N THR A 237 5.98 2.89 15.81
CA THR A 237 6.84 1.71 15.71
C THR A 237 8.13 2.02 14.94
N LEU A 238 8.05 2.81 13.84
CA LEU A 238 9.22 3.32 13.13
C LEU A 238 10.15 4.14 14.04
N LEU A 239 9.60 5.02 14.87
CA LEU A 239 10.38 5.83 15.81
C LEU A 239 11.08 4.97 16.89
N ARG A 240 10.58 3.78 17.16
CA ARG A 240 11.15 2.79 18.09
C ARG A 240 11.98 1.70 17.40
N ARG A 241 12.31 1.89 16.14
CA ARG A 241 13.10 0.92 15.38
C ARG A 241 14.45 0.63 16.05
N ARG A 242 14.88 -0.62 15.93
CA ARG A 242 16.17 -1.10 16.39
C ARG A 242 17.18 -1.32 15.27
N VAL A 243 16.78 -0.98 14.04
CA VAL A 243 17.62 -1.04 12.84
C VAL A 243 17.99 0.38 12.41
N GLN A 244 19.23 0.56 11.95
CA GLN A 244 19.67 1.82 11.36
C GLN A 244 19.31 1.89 9.87
N HIS A 245 19.59 0.81 9.14
CA HIS A 245 19.28 0.70 7.73
C HIS A 245 17.81 0.34 7.50
N LEU A 246 17.14 1.10 6.63
CA LEU A 246 15.76 0.85 6.22
C LEU A 246 15.75 0.04 4.93
N TYR A 247 15.22 -1.19 4.98
CA TYR A 247 15.01 -2.00 3.80
C TYR A 247 13.99 -1.35 2.85
N VAL A 248 14.12 -1.61 1.54
CA VAL A 248 13.30 -0.95 0.49
C VAL A 248 11.78 -1.04 0.75
N SER A 249 11.28 -2.14 1.30
CA SER A 249 9.86 -2.25 1.70
C SER A 249 9.44 -1.20 2.73
N ALA A 250 10.34 -0.81 3.65
CA ALA A 250 10.06 0.23 4.62
C ALA A 250 9.92 1.61 3.96
N TRP A 251 10.75 1.91 2.96
CA TRP A 251 10.65 3.16 2.19
C TRP A 251 9.29 3.29 1.51
N TYR A 252 8.82 2.24 0.82
CA TYR A 252 7.52 2.22 0.17
C TYR A 252 6.37 2.37 1.18
N LEU A 253 6.41 1.69 2.33
CA LEU A 253 5.37 1.78 3.36
C LEU A 253 5.30 3.18 3.98
N ILE A 254 6.45 3.75 4.37
CA ILE A 254 6.50 5.09 4.98
C ILE A 254 5.98 6.13 3.98
N ALA A 255 6.42 6.04 2.72
CA ALA A 255 5.99 6.95 1.68
C ALA A 255 4.48 6.85 1.44
N ALA A 256 3.91 5.67 1.34
CA ALA A 256 2.46 5.48 1.18
C ALA A 256 1.67 6.14 2.32
N LEU A 257 2.12 5.99 3.57
CA LEU A 257 1.47 6.60 4.74
C LEU A 257 1.50 8.14 4.74
N VAL A 258 2.47 8.74 4.05
CA VAL A 258 2.58 10.20 3.90
C VAL A 258 1.82 10.67 2.66
N TRP A 259 2.01 9.99 1.52
CA TRP A 259 1.42 10.43 0.25
C TRP A 259 -0.09 10.31 0.21
N PHE A 260 -0.66 9.21 0.71
CA PHE A 260 -2.11 9.01 0.65
C PHE A 260 -2.91 10.13 1.32
N PRO A 261 -2.65 10.51 2.59
CA PRO A 261 -3.40 11.61 3.18
C PRO A 261 -3.17 12.96 2.46
N MET A 262 -1.97 13.21 1.92
CA MET A 262 -1.73 14.43 1.14
C MET A 262 -2.58 14.46 -0.13
N LEU A 263 -2.61 13.35 -0.88
CA LEU A 263 -3.42 13.23 -2.10
C LEU A 263 -4.91 13.35 -1.79
N PHE A 264 -5.37 12.56 -0.82
CA PHE A 264 -6.77 12.43 -0.47
C PHE A 264 -7.36 13.73 0.07
N LEU A 265 -6.66 14.39 1.01
CA LEU A 265 -7.09 15.68 1.54
C LEU A 265 -7.05 16.79 0.48
N THR A 266 -6.04 16.79 -0.40
CA THR A 266 -5.94 17.78 -1.49
C THR A 266 -7.11 17.64 -2.46
N ALA A 267 -7.48 16.40 -2.83
CA ALA A 267 -8.53 16.13 -3.80
C ALA A 267 -9.94 16.37 -3.24
N ASN A 268 -10.11 16.23 -1.94
CA ASN A 268 -11.38 16.42 -1.23
C ASN A 268 -11.60 17.85 -0.72
N LEU A 269 -10.79 18.83 -1.14
CA LEU A 269 -11.04 20.23 -0.79
C LEU A 269 -12.35 20.71 -1.45
N PRO A 270 -13.39 21.00 -0.67
CA PRO A 270 -14.70 21.28 -1.23
C PRO A 270 -14.70 22.61 -1.99
N ASN A 271 -15.37 22.61 -3.15
CA ASN A 271 -15.61 23.83 -3.97
C ASN A 271 -14.34 24.59 -4.39
N LEU A 272 -13.18 23.93 -4.43
CA LEU A 272 -11.93 24.58 -4.84
C LEU A 272 -11.94 24.92 -6.33
N PHE A 273 -12.45 23.99 -7.15
CA PHE A 273 -12.52 24.12 -8.60
C PHE A 273 -13.89 23.67 -9.13
N SER A 274 -14.17 23.96 -10.40
CA SER A 274 -15.37 23.54 -11.09
C SER A 274 -15.09 23.20 -12.56
N GLY A 275 -15.97 22.44 -13.19
CA GLY A 275 -15.86 22.08 -14.61
C GLY A 275 -14.55 21.36 -14.94
N VAL A 276 -13.86 21.81 -15.97
CA VAL A 276 -12.59 21.22 -16.45
C VAL A 276 -11.49 21.24 -15.38
N GLU A 277 -11.42 22.29 -14.58
CA GLU A 277 -10.43 22.41 -13.51
C GLU A 277 -10.66 21.36 -12.40
N GLN A 278 -11.92 21.08 -12.07
CA GLN A 278 -12.25 19.98 -11.17
C GLN A 278 -11.88 18.63 -11.77
N SER A 279 -12.07 18.42 -13.07
CA SER A 279 -11.64 17.18 -13.74
C SER A 279 -10.12 17.02 -13.72
N MET A 280 -9.34 18.09 -13.84
CA MET A 280 -7.88 18.04 -13.71
C MET A 280 -7.45 17.58 -12.32
N LEU A 281 -8.04 18.15 -11.26
CA LEU A 281 -7.77 17.74 -9.87
C LEU A 281 -8.17 16.28 -9.62
N ASN A 282 -9.35 15.90 -10.10
CA ASN A 282 -9.86 14.53 -9.95
C ASN A 282 -8.96 13.50 -10.64
N TRP A 283 -8.55 13.71 -11.88
CA TRP A 283 -7.68 12.77 -12.58
C TRP A 283 -6.24 12.79 -12.10
N TRP A 284 -5.76 13.91 -11.60
CA TRP A 284 -4.51 13.93 -10.84
C TRP A 284 -4.60 13.02 -9.62
N TYR A 285 -5.67 13.10 -8.85
CA TYR A 285 -5.89 12.21 -7.70
C TYR A 285 -6.04 10.76 -8.12
N ALA A 286 -6.95 10.46 -9.04
CA ALA A 286 -7.25 9.10 -9.46
C ALA A 286 -6.02 8.35 -9.97
N HIS A 287 -5.14 9.03 -10.71
CA HIS A 287 -3.87 8.45 -11.13
C HIS A 287 -2.91 8.24 -9.95
N ASN A 288 -2.77 9.27 -9.11
CA ASN A 288 -1.80 9.24 -8.03
C ASN A 288 -2.21 8.34 -6.86
N VAL A 289 -3.49 8.09 -6.60
CA VAL A 289 -3.91 7.11 -5.60
C VAL A 289 -3.49 5.68 -5.99
N LEU A 290 -3.47 5.37 -7.28
CA LEU A 290 -2.92 4.11 -7.77
C LEU A 290 -1.41 4.04 -7.57
N GLY A 291 -0.68 5.07 -8.02
CA GLY A 291 0.78 5.06 -8.06
C GLY A 291 1.48 5.42 -6.74
N LEU A 292 0.87 6.22 -5.87
CA LEU A 292 1.47 6.68 -4.61
C LEU A 292 0.79 6.11 -3.35
N TRP A 293 -0.24 5.28 -3.51
CA TRP A 293 -0.86 4.53 -2.42
C TRP A 293 -0.86 3.04 -2.69
N MET A 294 -1.59 2.57 -3.71
CA MET A 294 -1.75 1.13 -3.94
C MET A 294 -0.46 0.47 -4.43
N THR A 295 0.26 1.10 -5.37
CA THR A 295 1.53 0.57 -5.89
C THR A 295 2.60 0.46 -4.79
N PRO A 296 2.86 1.48 -3.96
CA PRO A 296 3.82 1.35 -2.85
C PRO A 296 3.47 0.27 -1.85
N LEU A 297 2.19 0.10 -1.49
CA LEU A 297 1.76 -0.99 -0.62
C LEU A 297 2.02 -2.37 -1.25
N GLY A 298 1.71 -2.52 -2.53
CA GLY A 298 1.99 -3.75 -3.28
C GLY A 298 3.49 -4.03 -3.43
N LEU A 299 4.29 -3.02 -3.76
CA LEU A 299 5.75 -3.15 -3.88
C LEU A 299 6.41 -3.44 -2.53
N ALA A 300 5.95 -2.83 -1.45
CA ALA A 300 6.44 -3.14 -0.11
C ALA A 300 6.24 -4.62 0.24
N ALA A 301 5.05 -5.16 -0.08
CA ALA A 301 4.76 -6.58 0.08
C ALA A 301 5.66 -7.44 -0.82
N ALA A 302 5.76 -7.11 -2.11
CA ALA A 302 6.52 -7.87 -3.10
C ALA A 302 8.00 -7.95 -2.75
N TYR A 303 8.64 -6.82 -2.42
CA TYR A 303 10.06 -6.76 -2.05
C TYR A 303 10.39 -7.53 -0.76
N TYR A 304 9.43 -7.78 0.10
CA TYR A 304 9.64 -8.62 1.27
C TYR A 304 9.27 -10.09 1.00
N MET A 305 8.06 -10.33 0.48
CA MET A 305 7.51 -11.70 0.39
C MET A 305 8.21 -12.53 -0.70
N ILE A 306 8.45 -11.95 -1.89
CA ILE A 306 9.06 -12.68 -3.00
C ILE A 306 10.45 -13.20 -2.62
N PRO A 307 11.40 -12.38 -2.11
CA PRO A 307 12.71 -12.87 -1.67
C PRO A 307 12.60 -13.96 -0.60
N LYS A 308 11.67 -13.81 0.36
CA LYS A 308 11.44 -14.80 1.43
C LYS A 308 10.94 -16.14 0.90
N ILE A 309 9.98 -16.13 -0.03
CA ILE A 309 9.41 -17.33 -0.65
C ILE A 309 10.47 -18.04 -1.51
N VAL A 310 11.23 -17.26 -2.29
CA VAL A 310 12.28 -17.80 -3.17
C VAL A 310 13.54 -18.21 -2.38
N GLY A 311 13.71 -17.73 -1.15
CA GLY A 311 14.90 -17.98 -0.34
C GLY A 311 16.16 -17.27 -0.88
N ALA A 312 16.00 -16.24 -1.71
CA ALA A 312 17.10 -15.51 -2.33
C ALA A 312 16.89 -13.98 -2.22
N PRO A 313 17.96 -13.22 -1.90
CA PRO A 313 17.90 -11.77 -1.90
C PRO A 313 17.52 -11.21 -3.28
N ILE A 314 16.94 -10.01 -3.33
CA ILE A 314 16.68 -9.31 -4.59
C ILE A 314 17.98 -9.14 -5.39
N TYR A 315 17.88 -9.28 -6.71
CA TYR A 315 19.01 -9.26 -7.64
C TYR A 315 19.88 -8.00 -7.50
N SER A 316 19.25 -6.84 -7.40
CA SER A 316 19.95 -5.56 -7.24
C SER A 316 19.22 -4.65 -6.28
N TYR A 317 19.80 -4.44 -5.11
CA TYR A 317 19.28 -3.50 -4.13
C TYR A 317 19.33 -2.05 -4.66
N GLY A 318 20.38 -1.69 -5.41
CA GLY A 318 20.48 -0.38 -6.06
C GLY A 318 19.36 -0.08 -7.02
N LEU A 319 18.97 -1.05 -7.86
CA LEU A 319 17.82 -0.87 -8.77
C LEU A 319 16.49 -0.72 -8.01
N SER A 320 16.31 -1.41 -6.90
CA SER A 320 15.10 -1.24 -6.06
C SER A 320 15.00 0.16 -5.47
N LEU A 321 16.13 0.75 -5.07
CA LEU A 321 16.18 2.13 -4.59
C LEU A 321 15.97 3.14 -5.72
N ILE A 322 16.54 2.93 -6.90
CA ILE A 322 16.29 3.79 -8.07
C ILE A 322 14.79 3.80 -8.40
N GLY A 323 14.14 2.63 -8.39
CA GLY A 323 12.69 2.54 -8.59
C GLY A 323 11.90 3.33 -7.56
N PHE A 324 12.26 3.22 -6.28
CA PHE A 324 11.62 4.00 -5.21
C PHE A 324 11.80 5.51 -5.39
N TRP A 325 13.05 5.96 -5.60
CA TRP A 325 13.35 7.40 -5.69
C TRP A 325 12.80 8.04 -6.97
N ALA A 326 12.78 7.30 -8.08
CA ALA A 326 12.11 7.76 -9.30
C ALA A 326 10.61 8.00 -9.06
N LEU A 327 9.93 7.07 -8.36
CA LEU A 327 8.55 7.25 -7.97
C LEU A 327 8.38 8.47 -7.05
N ALA A 328 9.21 8.60 -6.03
CA ALA A 328 9.11 9.68 -5.02
C ALA A 328 9.32 11.08 -5.59
N LEU A 329 10.20 11.21 -6.60
CA LEU A 329 10.59 12.51 -7.14
C LEU A 329 9.73 12.95 -8.34
N PHE A 330 9.25 11.98 -9.16
CA PHE A 330 8.67 12.32 -10.46
C PHE A 330 7.21 11.89 -10.62
N TYR A 331 6.69 10.93 -9.84
CA TYR A 331 5.39 10.35 -10.13
C TYR A 331 4.22 11.28 -9.80
N SER A 332 4.36 12.17 -8.83
CA SER A 332 3.24 13.02 -8.37
C SER A 332 2.72 14.01 -9.42
N GLN A 333 3.47 14.26 -10.49
CA GLN A 333 3.03 15.16 -11.59
C GLN A 333 2.12 14.49 -12.62
N VAL A 334 1.94 13.17 -12.55
CA VAL A 334 1.18 12.38 -13.52
C VAL A 334 -0.33 12.46 -13.24
N GLY A 335 -1.15 12.31 -14.27
CA GLY A 335 -2.62 12.25 -14.16
C GLY A 335 -3.37 13.02 -15.26
N LEU A 336 -2.84 14.13 -15.76
CA LEU A 336 -3.54 14.95 -16.76
C LEU A 336 -3.64 14.27 -18.13
N HIS A 337 -2.81 13.27 -18.43
CA HIS A 337 -2.92 12.47 -19.65
C HIS A 337 -4.23 11.69 -19.75
N HIS A 338 -4.96 11.47 -18.65
CA HIS A 338 -6.30 10.90 -18.69
C HIS A 338 -7.34 11.82 -19.35
N LEU A 339 -7.01 13.09 -19.51
CA LEU A 339 -7.84 14.10 -20.17
C LEU A 339 -7.37 14.40 -21.61
N ILE A 340 -6.63 13.49 -22.23
CA ILE A 340 -6.18 13.65 -23.62
C ILE A 340 -7.38 13.85 -24.56
N GLY A 341 -7.30 14.87 -25.43
CA GLY A 341 -8.42 15.27 -26.30
C GLY A 341 -9.45 16.19 -25.63
N GLY A 342 -9.31 16.45 -24.33
CA GLY A 342 -10.13 17.42 -23.60
C GLY A 342 -9.60 18.86 -23.73
N PRO A 343 -10.34 19.84 -23.20
CA PRO A 343 -10.01 21.26 -23.29
C PRO A 343 -8.94 21.68 -22.27
N ILE A 344 -7.79 20.97 -22.26
CA ILE A 344 -6.63 21.27 -21.41
C ILE A 344 -5.40 21.54 -22.26
N PRO A 345 -4.40 22.32 -21.77
CA PRO A 345 -3.19 22.60 -22.53
C PRO A 345 -2.42 21.34 -22.90
N THR A 346 -2.04 21.21 -24.18
CA THR A 346 -1.28 20.05 -24.70
C THR A 346 0.03 19.82 -23.93
N TRP A 347 0.74 20.89 -23.58
CA TRP A 347 1.98 20.76 -22.81
C TRP A 347 1.76 20.09 -21.43
N ALA A 348 0.62 20.33 -20.77
CA ALA A 348 0.29 19.72 -19.49
C ALA A 348 0.02 18.22 -19.62
N VAL A 349 -0.63 17.79 -20.71
CA VAL A 349 -0.79 16.38 -21.07
C VAL A 349 0.56 15.72 -21.37
N THR A 350 1.43 16.44 -22.12
CA THR A 350 2.75 15.92 -22.50
C THR A 350 3.69 15.77 -21.29
N LEU A 351 3.62 16.69 -20.33
CA LEU A 351 4.41 16.62 -19.10
C LEU A 351 3.93 15.48 -18.19
N SER A 352 2.67 15.18 -18.21
CA SER A 352 1.98 14.18 -17.40
C SER A 352 2.09 12.78 -18.01
#